data_4873211c3c406b72f8f26e9b3f9bb285
#
_entry.id   4873211c3c406b72f8f26e9b3f9bb285
#
_cell.length_a   1.000
_cell.length_b   1.000
_cell.length_c   1.000
_cell.angle_alpha   90.00
_cell.angle_beta   90.00
_cell.angle_gamma   90.00
#
_symmetry.space_group_name_H-M   'P 1'
#
loop_
_entity.id
_entity.type
_entity.pdbx_description
1 polymer ?
#
loop_
_entity_poly.entity_id
_entity_poly.type
_entity_poly.pdbx_seq_one_letter_code
_entity_poly.pdbx_strand_id
1 'polypeptide(L)'
;TDDHLWTIEIKKYPRLAEVGSVRRNADGSIHRGFYTQEQIKEVVAYAAERYITVIPEVELPGHALAALTAYPEYSCTGGPFELRNKWGVEDNVYCAGNDKTFEFLQDILEEVIPLFPGKFFHIGGDECPKVRWNECPKCQKRIKNENLKDAHELQSYFIHRIEKIILAHGKSMIGWDEILEGGLAPSATVMSWRGEEGGIAAASMGHDVIMTPVSYTHLRAHETLAN
;
A
#
# COMPACT_ATOMS: atom_id res chain seq x y z
N THR A 1 2.09 -0.06 6.42
CA THR A 1 2.42 -1.50 6.38
C THR A 1 3.34 -1.78 5.22
N ASP A 2 4.12 -2.87 5.26
CA ASP A 2 5.16 -3.13 4.27
C ASP A 2 5.54 -4.62 4.29
N ASP A 3 6.45 -5.07 3.43
CA ASP A 3 7.00 -6.43 3.37
C ASP A 3 7.71 -6.87 4.66
N HIS A 4 8.20 -5.92 5.42
CA HIS A 4 9.00 -6.18 6.63
C HIS A 4 8.17 -6.41 7.88
N LEU A 5 7.04 -5.70 8.06
CA LEU A 5 6.17 -5.82 9.22
C LEU A 5 4.76 -5.30 8.93
N TRP A 6 3.78 -5.98 9.49
CA TRP A 6 2.44 -5.45 9.68
C TRP A 6 2.35 -4.72 11.02
N THR A 7 1.96 -3.46 11.06
CA THR A 7 2.15 -2.62 12.26
C THR A 7 0.86 -2.09 12.90
N ILE A 8 -0.31 -2.45 12.40
CA ILE A 8 -1.62 -2.01 12.92
C ILE A 8 -2.44 -3.23 13.35
N GLU A 9 -3.04 -3.17 14.55
CA GLU A 9 -3.99 -4.18 15.00
C GLU A 9 -5.24 -4.20 14.12
N ILE A 10 -5.58 -5.39 13.60
CA ILE A 10 -6.83 -5.67 12.89
C ILE A 10 -7.56 -6.78 13.65
N LYS A 11 -8.66 -6.44 14.30
CA LYS A 11 -9.39 -7.36 15.20
C LYS A 11 -10.01 -8.52 14.45
N LYS A 12 -10.49 -8.28 13.23
CA LYS A 12 -11.04 -9.31 12.36
C LYS A 12 -9.99 -10.29 11.84
N TYR A 13 -8.75 -9.82 11.71
CA TYR A 13 -7.61 -10.61 11.19
C TYR A 13 -6.42 -10.58 12.16
N PRO A 14 -6.51 -11.20 13.36
CA PRO A 14 -5.50 -11.09 14.42
C PRO A 14 -4.12 -11.61 14.01
N ARG A 15 -4.04 -12.57 13.08
CA ARG A 15 -2.75 -13.08 12.59
C ARG A 15 -1.91 -12.02 11.88
N LEU A 16 -2.50 -10.92 11.40
CA LEU A 16 -1.73 -9.78 10.89
C LEU A 16 -0.78 -9.23 11.96
N ALA A 17 -1.28 -9.07 13.19
CA ALA A 17 -0.47 -8.64 14.32
C ALA A 17 0.34 -9.77 14.97
N GLU A 18 -0.17 -11.00 14.99
CA GLU A 18 0.50 -12.13 15.66
C GLU A 18 1.64 -12.73 14.82
N VAL A 19 1.48 -12.77 13.51
CA VAL A 19 2.41 -13.38 12.55
C VAL A 19 3.08 -12.32 11.69
N GLY A 20 2.29 -11.42 11.07
CA GLY A 20 2.79 -10.40 10.17
C GLY A 20 3.64 -9.31 10.84
N SER A 21 3.62 -9.22 12.18
CA SER A 21 4.44 -8.27 12.95
C SER A 21 5.68 -8.91 13.59
N VAL A 22 6.04 -10.16 13.24
CA VAL A 22 7.14 -10.89 13.88
C VAL A 22 8.19 -11.29 12.85
N ARG A 23 9.30 -10.57 12.80
CA ARG A 23 10.40 -10.78 11.87
C ARG A 23 11.63 -11.37 12.54
N ARG A 24 12.27 -12.33 11.89
CA ARG A 24 13.62 -12.79 12.26
C ARG A 24 14.65 -11.94 11.51
N ASN A 25 15.52 -11.28 12.25
CA ASN A 25 16.64 -10.52 11.70
C ASN A 25 17.76 -11.45 11.19
N ALA A 26 18.71 -10.89 10.42
CA ALA A 26 19.84 -11.65 9.88
C ALA A 26 20.77 -12.24 10.96
N ASP A 27 20.84 -11.61 12.12
CA ASP A 27 21.61 -12.09 13.30
C ASP A 27 20.87 -13.15 14.14
N GLY A 28 19.66 -13.54 13.70
CA GLY A 28 18.81 -14.52 14.38
C GLY A 28 17.92 -13.93 15.49
N SER A 29 18.08 -12.66 15.83
CA SER A 29 17.20 -11.99 16.80
C SER A 29 15.78 -11.85 16.25
N ILE A 30 14.79 -11.72 17.15
CA ILE A 30 13.39 -11.52 16.79
C ILE A 30 13.03 -10.06 17.01
N HIS A 31 12.58 -9.40 15.93
CA HIS A 31 11.93 -8.10 16.02
C HIS A 31 10.41 -8.30 15.91
N ARG A 32 9.67 -7.71 16.84
CA ARG A 32 8.20 -7.75 16.85
C ARG A 32 7.63 -6.45 17.35
N GLY A 33 6.47 -6.08 16.85
CA GLY A 33 5.72 -4.93 17.37
C GLY A 33 4.62 -4.49 16.41
N PHE A 34 3.52 -4.07 16.99
CA PHE A 34 2.42 -3.43 16.30
C PHE A 34 1.78 -2.42 17.27
N TYR A 35 1.00 -1.52 16.74
CA TYR A 35 0.19 -0.58 17.51
C TYR A 35 -1.22 -1.14 17.67
N THR A 36 -1.75 -1.12 18.88
CA THR A 36 -3.18 -1.33 19.10
C THR A 36 -3.98 -0.16 18.51
N GLN A 37 -5.26 -0.38 18.23
CA GLN A 37 -6.14 0.70 17.74
C GLN A 37 -6.22 1.86 18.71
N GLU A 38 -6.16 1.59 20.02
CA GLU A 38 -6.14 2.61 21.08
C GLU A 38 -4.85 3.44 21.02
N GLN A 39 -3.68 2.80 20.86
CA GLN A 39 -2.42 3.51 20.70
C GLN A 39 -2.39 4.37 19.44
N ILE A 40 -2.97 3.90 18.34
CA ILE A 40 -3.12 4.71 17.11
C ILE A 40 -3.97 5.96 17.40
N LYS A 41 -5.10 5.82 18.10
CA LYS A 41 -5.95 6.95 18.47
C LYS A 41 -5.20 7.96 19.36
N GLU A 42 -4.38 7.50 20.30
CA GLU A 42 -3.52 8.36 21.13
C GLU A 42 -2.52 9.14 20.27
N VAL A 43 -1.83 8.48 19.33
CA VAL A 43 -0.90 9.12 18.41
C VAL A 43 -1.60 10.16 17.54
N VAL A 44 -2.77 9.82 16.99
CA VAL A 44 -3.58 10.73 16.15
C VAL A 44 -4.05 11.95 16.96
N ALA A 45 -4.52 11.75 18.19
CA ALA A 45 -4.93 12.85 19.07
C ALA A 45 -3.74 13.76 19.43
N TYR A 46 -2.60 13.18 19.80
CA TYR A 46 -1.37 13.91 20.09
C TYR A 46 -0.88 14.76 18.91
N ALA A 47 -0.95 14.21 17.70
CA ALA A 47 -0.61 14.91 16.46
C ALA A 47 -1.60 16.07 16.18
N ALA A 48 -2.90 15.84 16.37
CA ALA A 48 -3.94 16.84 16.16
C ALA A 48 -3.78 18.08 17.04
N GLU A 49 -3.39 17.90 18.32
CA GLU A 49 -3.07 19.02 19.24
C GLU A 49 -1.91 19.89 18.72
N ARG A 50 -1.14 19.40 17.76
CA ARG A 50 0.02 20.07 17.14
C ARG A 50 -0.23 20.46 15.69
N TYR A 51 -1.51 20.43 15.29
CA TYR A 51 -1.93 20.72 13.91
C TYR A 51 -1.28 19.82 12.85
N ILE A 52 -0.93 18.57 13.21
CA ILE A 52 -0.39 17.55 12.33
C ILE A 52 -1.49 16.56 11.99
N THR A 53 -1.74 16.35 10.70
CA THR A 53 -2.64 15.30 10.21
C THR A 53 -1.84 14.03 9.97
N VAL A 54 -2.22 12.94 10.64
CA VAL A 54 -1.64 11.61 10.39
C VAL A 54 -2.42 10.96 9.25
N ILE A 55 -1.70 10.56 8.20
CA ILE A 55 -2.26 9.83 7.05
C ILE A 55 -1.82 8.37 7.17
N PRO A 56 -2.76 7.41 7.28
CA PRO A 56 -2.41 6.00 7.30
C PRO A 56 -1.97 5.54 5.92
N GLU A 57 -1.01 4.61 5.88
CA GLU A 57 -0.60 3.93 4.67
C GLU A 57 -0.75 2.42 4.84
N VAL A 58 -1.56 1.81 3.98
CA VAL A 58 -1.72 0.35 3.86
C VAL A 58 -1.31 -0.04 2.46
N GLU A 59 -0.15 -0.67 2.36
CA GLU A 59 0.48 -1.04 1.09
C GLU A 59 -0.32 -2.08 0.33
N LEU A 60 -0.60 -1.76 -0.92
CA LEU A 60 -1.27 -2.63 -1.90
C LEU A 60 -1.06 -2.13 -3.34
N PRO A 61 -1.05 -2.99 -4.39
CA PRO A 61 -1.07 -4.44 -4.29
C PRO A 61 0.28 -5.07 -3.99
N GLY A 62 1.38 -4.30 -4.14
CA GLY A 62 2.75 -4.64 -3.75
C GLY A 62 3.00 -4.48 -2.26
N HIS A 63 4.26 -4.66 -1.85
CA HIS A 63 4.70 -4.54 -0.44
C HIS A 63 3.78 -5.24 0.57
N ALA A 64 3.23 -6.39 0.16
CA ALA A 64 2.18 -7.11 0.85
C ALA A 64 2.67 -8.33 1.65
N LEU A 65 3.98 -8.59 1.65
CA LEU A 65 4.52 -9.85 2.16
C LEU A 65 4.19 -10.09 3.65
N ALA A 66 4.15 -9.03 4.47
CA ALA A 66 3.78 -9.17 5.87
C ALA A 66 2.34 -9.67 6.04
N ALA A 67 1.41 -9.15 5.27
CA ALA A 67 0.03 -9.63 5.25
C ALA A 67 -0.08 -11.03 4.66
N LEU A 68 0.64 -11.32 3.58
CA LEU A 68 0.63 -12.62 2.92
C LEU A 68 1.32 -13.72 3.74
N THR A 69 2.28 -13.37 4.59
CA THR A 69 2.85 -14.31 5.57
C THR A 69 1.79 -14.74 6.59
N ALA A 70 0.94 -13.82 7.01
CA ALA A 70 -0.16 -14.12 7.92
C ALA A 70 -1.34 -14.85 7.23
N TYR A 71 -1.66 -14.46 5.99
CA TYR A 71 -2.83 -14.95 5.23
C TYR A 71 -2.43 -15.25 3.77
N PRO A 72 -1.68 -16.35 3.52
CA PRO A 72 -1.11 -16.65 2.21
C PRO A 72 -2.14 -16.94 1.11
N GLU A 73 -3.38 -17.25 1.48
CA GLU A 73 -4.50 -17.53 0.57
C GLU A 73 -4.90 -16.31 -0.30
N TYR A 74 -4.48 -15.10 0.08
CA TYR A 74 -4.71 -13.87 -0.70
C TYR A 74 -3.60 -13.58 -1.71
N SER A 75 -2.55 -14.41 -1.77
CA SER A 75 -1.52 -14.36 -2.81
C SER A 75 -1.91 -15.17 -4.05
N CYS A 76 -1.11 -15.04 -5.10
CA CYS A 76 -1.24 -15.86 -6.31
C CYS A 76 -0.81 -17.32 -6.12
N THR A 77 0.15 -17.58 -5.21
CA THR A 77 0.82 -18.89 -5.04
C THR A 77 0.36 -19.66 -3.81
N GLY A 78 -0.23 -19.00 -2.81
CA GLY A 78 -0.72 -19.63 -1.58
C GLY A 78 0.35 -19.88 -0.51
N GLY A 79 1.57 -19.38 -0.71
CA GLY A 79 2.66 -19.51 0.25
C GLY A 79 3.26 -20.92 0.38
N PRO A 80 3.92 -21.26 1.50
CA PRO A 80 4.18 -20.39 2.65
C PRO A 80 5.16 -19.25 2.36
N PHE A 81 5.09 -18.17 3.16
CA PHE A 81 5.97 -17.02 3.05
C PHE A 81 6.67 -16.72 4.38
N GLU A 82 7.80 -16.03 4.30
CA GLU A 82 8.55 -15.49 5.45
C GLU A 82 8.73 -13.98 5.26
N LEU A 83 8.68 -13.25 6.37
CA LEU A 83 8.92 -11.81 6.38
C LEU A 83 10.33 -11.47 5.92
N ARG A 84 10.44 -10.44 5.12
CA ARG A 84 11.76 -9.95 4.66
C ARG A 84 12.61 -9.46 5.82
N ASN A 85 13.89 -9.76 5.74
CA ASN A 85 14.93 -9.20 6.59
C ASN A 85 16.06 -8.54 5.78
N LYS A 86 15.83 -8.36 4.46
CA LYS A 86 16.74 -7.73 3.52
C LYS A 86 15.99 -6.69 2.72
N TRP A 87 16.68 -5.63 2.34
CA TRP A 87 16.14 -4.61 1.44
C TRP A 87 15.84 -5.18 0.05
N GLY A 88 14.86 -4.61 -0.63
CA GLY A 88 14.49 -4.95 -2.01
C GLY A 88 12.99 -5.11 -2.20
N VAL A 89 12.57 -5.32 -3.45
CA VAL A 89 11.18 -5.52 -3.86
C VAL A 89 10.81 -7.00 -3.81
N GLU A 90 9.61 -7.32 -3.37
CA GLU A 90 9.10 -8.70 -3.26
C GLU A 90 8.14 -9.02 -4.41
N ASP A 91 8.35 -10.19 -5.05
CA ASP A 91 7.50 -10.63 -6.17
C ASP A 91 6.08 -11.05 -5.75
N ASN A 92 5.91 -11.43 -4.47
CA ASN A 92 4.64 -11.90 -3.98
C ASN A 92 3.75 -10.72 -3.57
N VAL A 93 2.73 -10.50 -4.36
CA VAL A 93 1.75 -9.41 -4.24
C VAL A 93 0.35 -9.97 -4.03
N TYR A 94 -0.60 -9.13 -3.63
CA TYR A 94 -2.00 -9.54 -3.54
C TYR A 94 -2.53 -10.06 -4.88
N CYS A 95 -3.30 -11.14 -4.84
CA CYS A 95 -3.88 -11.75 -6.04
C CYS A 95 -5.06 -10.91 -6.56
N ALA A 96 -4.85 -10.16 -7.64
CA ALA A 96 -5.87 -9.34 -8.28
C ALA A 96 -7.00 -10.14 -8.95
N GLY A 97 -6.78 -11.43 -9.21
CA GLY A 97 -7.78 -12.34 -9.76
C GLY A 97 -8.71 -12.99 -8.74
N ASN A 98 -8.46 -12.80 -7.43
CA ASN A 98 -9.21 -13.41 -6.35
C ASN A 98 -10.13 -12.37 -5.68
N ASP A 99 -11.45 -12.52 -5.78
CA ASP A 99 -12.38 -11.56 -5.17
C ASP A 99 -12.30 -11.54 -3.64
N LYS A 100 -11.94 -12.67 -3.00
CA LYS A 100 -11.71 -12.73 -1.56
C LYS A 100 -10.55 -11.82 -1.09
N THR A 101 -9.60 -11.53 -1.96
CA THR A 101 -8.55 -10.54 -1.68
C THR A 101 -9.14 -9.16 -1.46
N PHE A 102 -10.11 -8.76 -2.27
CA PHE A 102 -10.78 -7.46 -2.11
C PHE A 102 -11.69 -7.42 -0.90
N GLU A 103 -12.37 -8.52 -0.55
CA GLU A 103 -13.15 -8.65 0.68
C GLU A 103 -12.24 -8.49 1.91
N PHE A 104 -11.10 -9.17 1.93
CA PHE A 104 -10.08 -9.05 2.97
C PHE A 104 -9.56 -7.62 3.14
N LEU A 105 -9.21 -6.97 2.02
CA LEU A 105 -8.73 -5.59 2.03
C LEU A 105 -9.83 -4.61 2.45
N GLN A 106 -11.07 -4.82 2.02
CA GLN A 106 -12.20 -4.02 2.46
C GLN A 106 -12.36 -4.09 3.98
N ASP A 107 -12.36 -5.29 4.54
CA ASP A 107 -12.47 -5.49 5.99
C ASP A 107 -11.35 -4.76 6.77
N ILE A 108 -10.11 -4.80 6.25
CA ILE A 108 -8.98 -4.07 6.83
C ILE A 108 -9.20 -2.56 6.77
N LEU A 109 -9.59 -2.05 5.61
CA LEU A 109 -9.84 -0.63 5.41
C LEU A 109 -10.98 -0.13 6.31
N GLU A 110 -12.05 -0.92 6.46
CA GLU A 110 -13.18 -0.62 7.34
C GLU A 110 -12.77 -0.51 8.82
N GLU A 111 -11.75 -1.26 9.27
CA GLU A 111 -11.21 -1.12 10.63
C GLU A 111 -10.21 0.04 10.78
N VAL A 112 -9.40 0.32 9.74
CA VAL A 112 -8.34 1.33 9.81
C VAL A 112 -8.87 2.75 9.58
N ILE A 113 -9.75 2.95 8.60
CA ILE A 113 -10.26 4.28 8.23
C ILE A 113 -10.82 5.07 9.42
N PRO A 114 -11.63 4.50 10.32
CA PRO A 114 -12.19 5.24 11.47
C PRO A 114 -11.15 5.71 12.48
N LEU A 115 -9.94 5.14 12.49
CA LEU A 115 -8.88 5.53 13.42
C LEU A 115 -8.22 6.86 13.03
N PHE A 116 -8.37 7.27 11.77
CA PHE A 116 -7.73 8.45 11.20
C PHE A 116 -8.77 9.44 10.69
N PRO A 117 -9.03 10.56 11.40
CA PRO A 117 -10.08 11.52 11.03
C PRO A 117 -9.74 12.37 9.80
N GLY A 118 -8.47 12.40 9.37
CA GLY A 118 -8.02 13.14 8.19
C GLY A 118 -8.74 12.72 6.91
N LYS A 119 -8.75 13.60 5.91
CA LYS A 119 -9.42 13.39 4.62
C LYS A 119 -8.78 12.27 3.80
N PHE A 120 -7.48 12.08 3.93
CA PHE A 120 -6.70 11.24 3.02
C PHE A 120 -6.40 9.86 3.60
N PHE A 121 -6.31 8.88 2.70
CA PHE A 121 -5.85 7.52 2.97
C PHE A 121 -4.85 7.10 1.90
N HIS A 122 -3.65 6.68 2.29
CA HIS A 122 -2.60 6.27 1.37
C HIS A 122 -2.61 4.76 1.17
N ILE A 123 -2.51 4.32 -0.07
CA ILE A 123 -2.58 2.90 -0.44
C ILE A 123 -1.24 2.31 -0.88
N GLY A 124 -0.16 3.09 -0.87
CA GLY A 124 1.09 2.71 -1.51
C GLY A 124 0.96 2.73 -3.03
N GLY A 125 0.95 1.57 -3.65
CA GLY A 125 0.76 1.40 -5.09
C GLY A 125 2.05 1.31 -5.88
N ASP A 126 3.18 1.50 -5.20
CA ASP A 126 4.52 1.45 -5.75
C ASP A 126 5.05 0.02 -5.90
N GLU A 127 6.11 -0.08 -6.68
CA GLU A 127 6.97 -1.26 -6.83
C GLU A 127 6.22 -2.61 -6.88
N CYS A 128 5.07 -2.65 -7.57
CA CYS A 128 4.26 -3.86 -7.70
C CYS A 128 4.75 -4.73 -8.87
N PRO A 129 5.51 -5.82 -8.66
CA PRO A 129 5.94 -6.70 -9.74
C PRO A 129 4.77 -7.44 -10.38
N LYS A 130 4.83 -7.60 -11.69
CA LYS A 130 3.76 -8.24 -12.47
C LYS A 130 3.98 -9.74 -12.69
N VAL A 131 5.13 -10.29 -12.27
CA VAL A 131 5.53 -11.67 -12.56
C VAL A 131 4.48 -12.67 -12.06
N ARG A 132 4.02 -12.53 -10.81
CA ARG A 132 3.00 -13.44 -10.25
C ARG A 132 1.66 -13.34 -10.96
N TRP A 133 1.24 -12.13 -11.33
CA TRP A 133 -0.01 -11.94 -12.07
C TRP A 133 0.03 -12.52 -13.47
N ASN A 134 1.19 -12.44 -14.15
CA ASN A 134 1.39 -13.00 -15.49
C ASN A 134 1.28 -14.53 -15.49
N GLU A 135 1.68 -15.19 -14.40
CA GLU A 135 1.65 -16.63 -14.24
C GLU A 135 0.34 -17.16 -13.60
N CYS A 136 -0.39 -16.30 -12.89
CA CYS A 136 -1.56 -16.71 -12.11
C CYS A 136 -2.81 -16.91 -12.99
N PRO A 137 -3.39 -18.12 -13.04
CA PRO A 137 -4.60 -18.37 -13.84
C PRO A 137 -5.81 -17.50 -13.45
N LYS A 138 -5.93 -17.15 -12.15
CA LYS A 138 -7.01 -16.27 -11.66
C LYS A 138 -6.83 -14.85 -12.19
N CYS A 139 -5.59 -14.32 -12.15
CA CYS A 139 -5.28 -12.98 -12.66
C CYS A 139 -5.45 -12.91 -14.18
N GLN A 140 -4.97 -13.92 -14.92
CA GLN A 140 -5.16 -14.00 -16.37
C GLN A 140 -6.65 -14.11 -16.76
N LYS A 141 -7.44 -14.86 -16.00
CA LYS A 141 -8.88 -14.90 -16.17
C LYS A 141 -9.53 -13.53 -15.92
N ARG A 142 -9.09 -12.80 -14.89
CA ARG A 142 -9.57 -11.43 -14.59
C ARG A 142 -9.25 -10.48 -15.73
N ILE A 143 -8.02 -10.46 -16.22
CA ILE A 143 -7.60 -9.66 -17.38
C ILE A 143 -8.54 -9.90 -18.56
N LYS A 144 -8.81 -11.17 -18.89
CA LYS A 144 -9.70 -11.53 -20.00
C LYS A 144 -11.15 -11.09 -19.75
N ASN A 145 -11.68 -11.32 -18.56
CA ASN A 145 -13.09 -11.04 -18.25
C ASN A 145 -13.41 -9.55 -18.19
N GLU A 146 -12.45 -8.73 -17.72
CA GLU A 146 -12.57 -7.27 -17.63
C GLU A 146 -12.08 -6.56 -18.90
N ASN A 147 -11.70 -7.33 -19.95
CA ASN A 147 -11.15 -6.82 -21.20
C ASN A 147 -9.92 -5.91 -21.00
N LEU A 148 -9.09 -6.23 -20.02
CA LEU A 148 -7.85 -5.52 -19.77
C LEU A 148 -6.76 -5.95 -20.76
N LYS A 149 -5.85 -5.05 -21.07
CA LYS A 149 -4.78 -5.29 -22.04
C LYS A 149 -3.68 -6.19 -21.48
N ASP A 150 -3.29 -5.93 -20.22
CA ASP A 150 -2.15 -6.57 -19.58
C ASP A 150 -2.20 -6.46 -18.03
N ALA A 151 -1.11 -6.83 -17.37
CA ALA A 151 -0.97 -6.76 -15.93
C ALA A 151 -0.83 -5.32 -15.40
N HIS A 152 -0.47 -4.32 -16.22
CA HIS A 152 -0.46 -2.92 -15.82
C HIS A 152 -1.90 -2.39 -15.70
N GLU A 153 -2.74 -2.69 -16.68
CA GLU A 153 -4.17 -2.39 -16.57
C GLU A 153 -4.86 -3.20 -15.45
N LEU A 154 -4.35 -4.39 -15.11
CA LEU A 154 -4.82 -5.15 -13.95
C LEU A 154 -4.48 -4.43 -12.63
N GLN A 155 -3.33 -3.75 -12.53
CA GLN A 155 -3.01 -2.90 -11.37
C GLN A 155 -3.97 -1.72 -11.29
N SER A 156 -4.21 -1.04 -12.39
CA SER A 156 -5.21 0.03 -12.45
C SER A 156 -6.60 -0.45 -12.01
N TYR A 157 -7.06 -1.60 -12.52
CA TYR A 157 -8.32 -2.24 -12.10
C TYR A 157 -8.35 -2.49 -10.58
N PHE A 158 -7.24 -3.01 -10.02
CA PHE A 158 -7.13 -3.24 -8.58
C PHE A 158 -7.28 -1.94 -7.80
N ILE A 159 -6.54 -0.91 -8.18
CA ILE A 159 -6.55 0.40 -7.53
C ILE A 159 -7.93 1.06 -7.63
N HIS A 160 -8.60 0.99 -8.76
CA HIS A 160 -9.96 1.51 -8.92
C HIS A 160 -10.98 0.82 -8.00
N ARG A 161 -10.82 -0.48 -7.75
CA ARG A 161 -11.69 -1.18 -6.79
C ARG A 161 -11.46 -0.71 -5.36
N ILE A 162 -10.20 -0.48 -4.98
CA ILE A 162 -9.83 0.04 -3.66
C ILE A 162 -10.29 1.49 -3.50
N GLU A 163 -10.11 2.33 -4.52
CA GLU A 163 -10.62 3.71 -4.51
C GLU A 163 -12.11 3.78 -4.18
N LYS A 164 -12.92 2.92 -4.79
CA LYS A 164 -14.37 2.87 -4.51
C LYS A 164 -14.67 2.60 -3.04
N ILE A 165 -13.89 1.73 -2.38
CA ILE A 165 -14.05 1.44 -0.95
C ILE A 165 -13.70 2.68 -0.13
N ILE A 166 -12.58 3.34 -0.44
CA ILE A 166 -12.10 4.53 0.27
C ILE A 166 -13.09 5.69 0.12
N LEU A 167 -13.59 5.92 -1.10
CA LEU A 167 -14.60 6.95 -1.37
C LEU A 167 -15.93 6.70 -0.66
N ALA A 168 -16.37 5.43 -0.56
CA ALA A 168 -17.60 5.07 0.15
C ALA A 168 -17.51 5.43 1.66
N HIS A 169 -16.32 5.58 2.21
CA HIS A 169 -16.06 6.03 3.57
C HIS A 169 -15.77 7.55 3.67
N GLY A 170 -16.00 8.30 2.60
CA GLY A 170 -15.82 9.76 2.57
C GLY A 170 -14.34 10.20 2.60
N LYS A 171 -13.41 9.32 2.25
CA LYS A 171 -11.99 9.63 2.16
C LYS A 171 -11.55 9.82 0.72
N SER A 172 -10.42 10.51 0.53
CA SER A 172 -9.72 10.63 -0.74
C SER A 172 -8.49 9.74 -0.73
N MET A 173 -8.28 9.02 -1.83
CA MET A 173 -7.15 8.11 -1.97
C MET A 173 -5.88 8.87 -2.37
N ILE A 174 -4.74 8.51 -1.77
CA ILE A 174 -3.40 8.87 -2.23
C ILE A 174 -2.67 7.58 -2.62
N GLY A 175 -1.84 7.63 -3.64
CA GLY A 175 -0.89 6.58 -3.96
C GLY A 175 0.40 7.16 -4.55
N TRP A 176 1.45 6.36 -4.50
CA TRP A 176 2.72 6.70 -5.13
C TRP A 176 2.56 6.83 -6.65
N ASP A 177 3.46 7.51 -7.33
CA ASP A 177 3.31 7.87 -8.74
C ASP A 177 3.22 6.66 -9.71
N GLU A 178 3.51 5.44 -9.25
CA GLU A 178 3.24 4.21 -10.01
C GLU A 178 1.75 3.90 -10.22
N ILE A 179 0.84 4.53 -9.47
CA ILE A 179 -0.60 4.41 -9.73
C ILE A 179 -1.04 5.02 -11.06
N LEU A 180 -0.17 5.81 -11.71
CA LEU A 180 -0.36 6.28 -13.08
C LEU A 180 -0.33 5.15 -14.12
N GLU A 181 0.35 4.04 -13.80
CA GLU A 181 0.54 2.92 -14.72
C GLU A 181 -0.79 2.19 -15.00
N GLY A 182 -1.10 1.97 -16.28
CA GLY A 182 -2.33 1.30 -16.70
C GLY A 182 -3.62 2.12 -16.59
N GLY A 183 -3.54 3.37 -16.11
CA GLY A 183 -4.66 4.30 -15.97
C GLY A 183 -4.94 4.71 -14.53
N LEU A 184 -4.93 6.03 -14.31
CA LEU A 184 -5.12 6.63 -12.99
C LEU A 184 -6.58 6.55 -12.54
N ALA A 185 -6.81 6.22 -11.28
CA ALA A 185 -8.15 6.23 -10.68
C ALA A 185 -8.69 7.66 -10.59
N PRO A 186 -10.01 7.89 -10.89
CA PRO A 186 -10.55 9.22 -11.24
C PRO A 186 -10.37 10.32 -10.19
N SER A 187 -10.30 9.98 -8.91
CA SER A 187 -10.19 10.98 -7.82
C SER A 187 -8.90 10.83 -7.00
N ALA A 188 -7.96 10.02 -7.48
CA ALA A 188 -6.71 9.77 -6.78
C ALA A 188 -5.83 11.02 -6.75
N THR A 189 -5.21 11.26 -5.60
CA THR A 189 -4.08 12.19 -5.45
C THR A 189 -2.78 11.41 -5.67
N VAL A 190 -1.88 11.92 -6.48
CA VAL A 190 -0.60 11.27 -6.78
C VAL A 190 0.50 11.84 -5.90
N MET A 191 1.19 10.97 -5.16
CA MET A 191 2.39 11.32 -4.42
C MET A 191 3.62 10.95 -5.25
N SER A 192 4.31 11.97 -5.80
CA SER A 192 5.45 11.79 -6.72
C SER A 192 6.76 11.71 -5.95
N TRP A 193 7.38 10.52 -5.92
CA TRP A 193 8.62 10.27 -5.18
C TRP A 193 9.82 9.98 -6.09
N ARG A 194 9.58 9.45 -7.30
CA ARG A 194 10.65 9.10 -8.25
C ARG A 194 11.26 10.29 -8.99
N GLY A 195 10.63 11.47 -8.89
CA GLY A 195 11.05 12.69 -9.57
C GLY A 195 9.89 13.63 -9.80
N GLU A 196 10.02 14.51 -10.79
CA GLU A 196 8.99 15.50 -11.14
C GLU A 196 7.99 14.97 -12.18
N GLU A 197 8.38 13.99 -12.99
CA GLU A 197 7.64 13.53 -14.16
C GLU A 197 6.25 12.96 -13.78
N GLY A 198 6.19 12.16 -12.71
CA GLY A 198 4.92 11.62 -12.21
C GLY A 198 3.95 12.71 -11.76
N GLY A 199 4.48 13.72 -11.05
CA GLY A 199 3.70 14.88 -10.62
C GLY A 199 3.21 15.72 -11.80
N ILE A 200 4.05 15.99 -12.78
CA ILE A 200 3.70 16.73 -14.00
C ILE A 200 2.62 15.97 -14.78
N ALA A 201 2.77 14.66 -14.94
CA ALA A 201 1.79 13.83 -15.64
C ALA A 201 0.42 13.87 -14.95
N ALA A 202 0.37 13.66 -13.63
CA ALA A 202 -0.87 13.70 -12.86
C ALA A 202 -1.54 15.07 -12.89
N ALA A 203 -0.77 16.16 -12.70
CA ALA A 203 -1.29 17.53 -12.78
C ALA A 203 -1.85 17.87 -14.16
N SER A 204 -1.19 17.40 -15.23
CA SER A 204 -1.68 17.57 -16.61
C SER A 204 -3.00 16.84 -16.89
N MET A 205 -3.30 15.80 -16.12
CA MET A 205 -4.57 15.06 -16.14
C MET A 205 -5.63 15.68 -15.21
N GLY A 206 -5.30 16.74 -14.48
CA GLY A 206 -6.20 17.45 -13.56
C GLY A 206 -6.28 16.85 -12.15
N HIS A 207 -5.34 16.03 -11.78
CA HIS A 207 -5.27 15.44 -10.44
C HIS A 207 -4.45 16.28 -9.45
N ASP A 208 -4.80 16.20 -8.17
CA ASP A 208 -4.00 16.75 -7.09
C ASP A 208 -2.67 15.97 -6.98
N VAL A 209 -1.60 16.69 -6.65
CA VAL A 209 -0.24 16.14 -6.56
C VAL A 209 0.43 16.55 -5.26
N ILE A 210 1.13 15.59 -4.63
CA ILE A 210 2.03 15.82 -3.51
C ILE A 210 3.45 15.50 -4.00
N MET A 211 4.32 16.50 -3.98
CA MET A 211 5.71 16.34 -4.44
C MET A 211 6.60 15.92 -3.27
N THR A 212 7.16 14.70 -3.35
CA THR A 212 8.07 14.13 -2.35
C THR A 212 9.28 13.45 -3.00
N PRO A 213 9.95 14.06 -3.99
CA PRO A 213 11.07 13.41 -4.65
C PRO A 213 12.22 13.19 -3.67
N VAL A 214 12.60 11.94 -3.44
CA VAL A 214 13.57 11.52 -2.42
C VAL A 214 14.91 12.24 -2.60
N SER A 215 15.38 12.40 -3.82
CA SER A 215 16.62 13.10 -4.15
C SER A 215 16.56 14.61 -3.86
N TYR A 216 15.39 15.23 -3.96
CA TYR A 216 15.23 16.68 -3.73
C TYR A 216 15.03 17.02 -2.25
N THR A 217 14.29 16.23 -1.51
CA THR A 217 13.94 16.55 -0.12
C THR A 217 15.01 16.12 0.87
N HIS A 218 15.82 15.09 0.55
CA HIS A 218 16.80 14.53 1.49
C HIS A 218 18.24 14.76 1.08
N LEU A 219 18.60 14.60 -0.20
CA LEU A 219 20.00 14.68 -0.63
C LEU A 219 20.44 16.11 -0.94
N ARG A 220 19.62 16.93 -1.60
CA ARG A 220 20.00 18.32 -1.90
C ARG A 220 20.00 19.27 -0.71
N ALA A 221 19.20 19.01 0.31
CA ALA A 221 19.25 19.80 1.53
C ALA A 221 20.62 19.66 2.26
N HIS A 222 21.29 18.53 2.09
CA HIS A 222 22.64 18.31 2.61
C HIS A 222 23.73 18.81 1.66
N GLU A 223 23.54 18.75 0.35
CA GLU A 223 24.51 19.26 -0.64
C GLU A 223 24.57 20.79 -0.68
N THR A 224 23.46 21.49 -0.45
CA THR A 224 23.45 22.95 -0.40
C THR A 224 24.13 23.56 0.85
N LEU A 225 24.42 22.75 1.87
CA LEU A 225 25.21 23.15 3.04
C LEU A 225 26.70 22.87 2.90
N ALA A 226 27.14 22.22 1.82
CA ALA A 226 28.53 21.84 1.56
C ALA A 226 29.22 22.72 0.49
N ASN A 227 28.55 23.72 -0.08
CA ASN A 227 29.10 24.67 -1.05
C ASN A 227 29.04 26.12 -0.55
#